data_ea73958ce722b3227c34fd84ce68cb68
#
_entry.id   ea73958ce722b3227c34fd84ce68cb68
#
_cell.length_a   1.000
_cell.length_b   1.000
_cell.length_c   1.000
_cell.angle_alpha   90.00
_cell.angle_beta   90.00
_cell.angle_gamma   90.00
#
_symmetry.space_group_name_H-M   'P 1'
#
loop_
_entity.id
_entity.type
_entity.pdbx_description
1 polymer ?
#
loop_
_entity_poly.entity_id
_entity_poly.type
_entity_poly.pdbx_seq_one_letter_code
_entity_poly.pdbx_strand_id
1 'polypeptide(L)'
;MTTRPHGYARYKLDGCRCNTCGWAVATYRDHREHLIRRGQWQPYVDAAPARAHVVDLKACGLGERTIAALASLDRKRIRDLTHGRPERGTPPPAQIRPATALAILNVEPTIDILPGSLIIDATGSIRRLQALTAAGWPQAQLADRIGSTPGNISALLRRDRTIVRTARAVRSSYNELWSTDPLTEGVTAQAVARARNHARANGWAPVGAWDDDTIDDPAAVPDWTGECGTAAGYWIHRREGIPRCQPCIEARAAQRQQHAA
;
A
#
# COMPACT_ATOMS: atom_id res chain seq x y z
N MET A 1 -26.70 -31.39 15.52
CA MET A 1 -27.33 -30.49 14.53
C MET A 1 -27.40 -29.11 15.14
N THR A 2 -26.62 -28.16 14.66
CA THR A 2 -26.67 -26.77 15.14
C THR A 2 -27.93 -26.11 14.60
N THR A 3 -28.88 -25.80 15.47
CA THR A 3 -30.10 -25.07 15.12
C THR A 3 -29.74 -23.64 14.69
N ARG A 4 -30.16 -23.19 13.50
CA ARG A 4 -29.99 -21.83 13.04
C ARG A 4 -30.64 -20.83 14.00
N PRO A 5 -30.05 -19.66 14.22
CA PRO A 5 -30.69 -18.60 15.01
C PRO A 5 -32.01 -18.17 14.38
N HIS A 6 -32.94 -17.69 15.21
CA HIS A 6 -34.22 -17.18 14.73
C HIS A 6 -34.04 -16.00 13.78
N GLY A 7 -34.76 -15.99 12.66
CA GLY A 7 -34.66 -14.99 11.61
C GLY A 7 -35.16 -15.48 10.26
N TYR A 8 -34.91 -14.70 9.20
CA TYR A 8 -35.33 -14.98 7.84
C TYR A 8 -34.93 -16.38 7.34
N ALA A 9 -33.66 -16.75 7.53
CA ALA A 9 -33.12 -18.04 7.06
C ALA A 9 -33.85 -19.23 7.73
N ARG A 10 -34.08 -19.17 9.04
CA ARG A 10 -34.78 -20.21 9.78
C ARG A 10 -36.25 -20.33 9.38
N TYR A 11 -36.91 -19.19 9.07
CA TYR A 11 -38.28 -19.24 8.51
C TYR A 11 -38.33 -19.96 7.17
N LYS A 12 -37.38 -19.63 6.27
CA LYS A 12 -37.40 -20.15 4.89
C LYS A 12 -36.87 -21.56 4.76
N LEU A 13 -35.85 -21.94 5.52
CA LEU A 13 -35.12 -23.20 5.35
C LEU A 13 -35.58 -24.27 6.35
N ASP A 14 -35.88 -23.87 7.59
CA ASP A 14 -36.23 -24.80 8.68
C ASP A 14 -37.73 -24.76 9.00
N GLY A 15 -38.53 -23.97 8.29
CA GLY A 15 -39.98 -23.90 8.46
C GLY A 15 -40.45 -23.25 9.75
N CYS A 16 -39.58 -22.57 10.52
CA CYS A 16 -39.98 -21.92 11.78
C CYS A 16 -40.99 -20.79 11.54
N ARG A 17 -42.09 -20.80 12.30
CA ARG A 17 -43.19 -19.82 12.18
C ARG A 17 -43.39 -18.95 13.42
N CYS A 18 -42.38 -18.88 14.33
CA CYS A 18 -42.44 -17.99 15.49
C CYS A 18 -42.47 -16.51 15.10
N ASN A 19 -42.90 -15.65 16.01
CA ASN A 19 -43.03 -14.21 15.78
C ASN A 19 -41.73 -13.57 15.29
N THR A 20 -40.58 -13.90 15.89
CA THR A 20 -39.26 -13.39 15.48
C THR A 20 -38.93 -13.74 14.02
N CYS A 21 -39.20 -14.99 13.61
CA CYS A 21 -38.95 -15.41 12.24
C CYS A 21 -39.96 -14.79 11.25
N GLY A 22 -41.21 -14.66 11.65
CA GLY A 22 -42.25 -13.97 10.87
C GLY A 22 -41.97 -12.53 10.66
N TRP A 23 -41.56 -11.82 11.72
CA TRP A 23 -41.14 -10.42 11.67
C TRP A 23 -39.93 -10.22 10.73
N ALA A 24 -38.92 -11.05 10.81
CA ALA A 24 -37.76 -10.97 9.92
C ALA A 24 -38.13 -11.10 8.43
N VAL A 25 -39.16 -11.92 8.11
CA VAL A 25 -39.67 -12.05 6.74
C VAL A 25 -40.49 -10.83 6.32
N ALA A 26 -41.32 -10.28 7.20
CA ALA A 26 -42.08 -9.06 6.93
C ALA A 26 -41.12 -7.88 6.66
N THR A 27 -40.20 -7.63 7.55
CA THR A 27 -39.17 -6.58 7.38
C THR A 27 -38.41 -6.71 6.05
N TYR A 28 -38.01 -7.93 5.67
CA TYR A 28 -37.37 -8.16 4.38
C TYR A 28 -38.25 -7.81 3.20
N ARG A 29 -39.57 -8.17 3.26
CA ARG A 29 -40.50 -7.83 2.19
C ARG A 29 -40.73 -6.35 2.06
N ASP A 30 -40.96 -5.65 3.16
CA ASP A 30 -41.17 -4.20 3.18
C ASP A 30 -39.95 -3.46 2.63
N HIS A 31 -38.77 -3.86 3.05
CA HIS A 31 -37.53 -3.30 2.53
C HIS A 31 -37.36 -3.52 1.02
N ARG A 32 -37.63 -4.76 0.57
CA ARG A 32 -37.58 -5.10 -0.86
C ARG A 32 -38.57 -4.28 -1.67
N GLU A 33 -39.83 -4.17 -1.22
CA GLU A 33 -40.84 -3.39 -1.91
C GLU A 33 -40.51 -1.89 -1.95
N HIS A 34 -39.93 -1.36 -0.87
CA HIS A 34 -39.45 -0.01 -0.84
C HIS A 34 -38.35 0.25 -1.90
N LEU A 35 -37.37 -0.66 -2.03
CA LEU A 35 -36.32 -0.57 -3.03
C LEU A 35 -36.87 -0.73 -4.46
N ILE A 36 -37.83 -1.63 -4.68
CA ILE A 36 -38.51 -1.79 -5.99
C ILE A 36 -39.21 -0.52 -6.41
N ARG A 37 -39.98 0.12 -5.52
CA ARG A 37 -40.67 1.40 -5.79
C ARG A 37 -39.72 2.53 -6.16
N ARG A 38 -38.49 2.49 -5.65
CA ARG A 38 -37.45 3.48 -5.97
C ARG A 38 -36.58 3.11 -7.19
N GLY A 39 -36.83 1.97 -7.84
CA GLY A 39 -35.97 1.47 -8.92
C GLY A 39 -34.56 1.06 -8.45
N GLN A 40 -34.36 0.87 -7.13
CA GLN A 40 -33.07 0.56 -6.52
C GLN A 40 -32.90 -0.93 -6.19
N TRP A 41 -33.89 -1.75 -6.49
CA TRP A 41 -33.80 -3.19 -6.25
C TRP A 41 -32.90 -3.85 -7.30
N GLN A 42 -31.63 -4.07 -6.93
CA GLN A 42 -30.66 -4.80 -7.75
C GLN A 42 -30.19 -6.05 -7.00
N PRO A 43 -30.91 -7.17 -7.12
CA PRO A 43 -30.55 -8.41 -6.42
C PRO A 43 -29.28 -9.05 -6.94
N TYR A 44 -28.92 -8.75 -8.17
CA TYR A 44 -27.72 -9.22 -8.86
C TYR A 44 -27.12 -8.12 -9.72
N VAL A 45 -25.80 -8.15 -9.86
CA VAL A 45 -25.00 -7.29 -10.74
C VAL A 45 -24.14 -8.15 -11.68
N ASP A 46 -23.64 -7.58 -12.76
CA ASP A 46 -22.69 -8.25 -13.65
C ASP A 46 -21.48 -8.78 -12.87
N ALA A 47 -21.12 -10.02 -13.13
CA ALA A 47 -19.98 -10.68 -12.50
C ALA A 47 -18.65 -10.40 -13.21
N ALA A 48 -18.69 -9.87 -14.45
CA ALA A 48 -17.48 -9.68 -15.27
C ALA A 48 -16.45 -8.76 -14.61
N PRO A 49 -16.82 -7.59 -14.03
CA PRO A 49 -15.83 -6.73 -13.36
C PRO A 49 -15.14 -7.40 -12.17
N ALA A 50 -15.92 -8.07 -11.30
CA ALA A 50 -15.36 -8.79 -10.16
C ALA A 50 -14.49 -9.97 -10.58
N ARG A 51 -14.85 -10.66 -11.68
CA ARG A 51 -14.04 -11.75 -12.23
C ARG A 51 -12.71 -11.23 -12.80
N ALA A 52 -12.73 -10.15 -13.57
CA ALA A 52 -11.54 -9.50 -14.09
C ALA A 52 -10.61 -9.09 -12.96
N HIS A 53 -11.16 -8.43 -11.93
CA HIS A 53 -10.38 -8.03 -10.76
C HIS A 53 -9.73 -9.21 -10.02
N VAL A 54 -10.42 -10.37 -9.89
CA VAL A 54 -9.79 -11.60 -9.34
C VAL A 54 -8.63 -12.05 -10.21
N VAL A 55 -8.74 -11.96 -11.54
CA VAL A 55 -7.64 -12.31 -12.46
C VAL A 55 -6.45 -11.37 -12.25
N ASP A 56 -6.69 -10.07 -12.12
CA ASP A 56 -5.65 -9.06 -11.87
C ASP A 56 -4.95 -9.29 -10.51
N LEU A 57 -5.72 -9.56 -9.46
CA LEU A 57 -5.17 -9.93 -8.15
C LEU A 57 -4.31 -11.20 -8.21
N LYS A 58 -4.72 -12.19 -9.00
CA LYS A 58 -3.91 -13.41 -9.24
C LYS A 58 -2.64 -13.11 -10.03
N ALA A 59 -2.69 -12.21 -11.00
CA ALA A 59 -1.50 -11.74 -11.73
C ALA A 59 -0.53 -10.99 -10.79
N CYS A 60 -1.04 -10.28 -9.78
CA CYS A 60 -0.25 -9.71 -8.68
C CYS A 60 0.28 -10.77 -7.69
N GLY A 61 0.08 -12.08 -7.93
CA GLY A 61 0.59 -13.17 -7.10
C GLY A 61 -0.32 -13.57 -5.92
N LEU A 62 -1.52 -13.00 -5.78
CA LEU A 62 -2.46 -13.39 -4.72
C LEU A 62 -3.17 -14.71 -5.06
N GLY A 63 -3.09 -15.68 -4.15
CA GLY A 63 -3.84 -16.93 -4.30
C GLY A 63 -5.32 -16.78 -3.96
N GLU A 64 -6.17 -17.67 -4.52
CA GLU A 64 -7.63 -17.67 -4.26
C GLU A 64 -7.99 -17.71 -2.77
N ARG A 65 -7.19 -18.40 -1.93
CA ARG A 65 -7.41 -18.47 -0.47
C ARG A 65 -7.20 -17.09 0.17
N THR A 66 -6.17 -16.37 -0.23
CA THR A 66 -5.86 -15.02 0.26
C THR A 66 -6.93 -14.03 -0.18
N ILE A 67 -7.30 -14.04 -1.46
CA ILE A 67 -8.38 -13.19 -2.00
C ILE A 67 -9.69 -13.44 -1.26
N ALA A 68 -10.05 -14.70 -1.04
CA ALA A 68 -11.26 -15.07 -0.32
C ALA A 68 -11.26 -14.57 1.14
N ALA A 69 -10.13 -14.72 1.84
CA ALA A 69 -9.98 -14.24 3.21
C ALA A 69 -10.10 -12.71 3.31
N LEU A 70 -9.44 -11.97 2.41
CA LEU A 70 -9.49 -10.50 2.35
C LEU A 70 -10.91 -10.00 2.02
N ALA A 71 -11.60 -10.66 1.09
CA ALA A 71 -12.98 -10.35 0.74
C ALA A 71 -14.00 -10.89 1.78
N SER A 72 -13.57 -11.57 2.84
CA SER A 72 -14.45 -12.26 3.81
C SER A 72 -15.45 -13.22 3.12
N LEU A 73 -14.97 -13.91 2.10
CA LEU A 73 -15.75 -14.88 1.32
C LEU A 73 -15.20 -16.30 1.47
N ASP A 74 -16.03 -17.28 1.16
CA ASP A 74 -15.56 -18.66 1.02
C ASP A 74 -14.72 -18.81 -0.26
N ARG A 75 -13.59 -19.55 -0.18
CA ARG A 75 -12.71 -19.83 -1.32
C ARG A 75 -13.46 -20.42 -2.51
N LYS A 76 -14.46 -21.25 -2.24
CA LYS A 76 -15.30 -21.86 -3.28
C LYS A 76 -16.02 -20.80 -4.10
N ARG A 77 -16.45 -19.68 -3.49
CA ARG A 77 -17.09 -18.56 -4.23
C ARG A 77 -16.14 -17.89 -5.21
N ILE A 78 -14.88 -17.69 -4.80
CA ILE A 78 -13.87 -17.15 -5.72
C ILE A 78 -13.63 -18.11 -6.88
N ARG A 79 -13.47 -19.41 -6.59
CA ARG A 79 -13.28 -20.43 -7.63
C ARG A 79 -14.50 -20.55 -8.55
N ASP A 80 -15.72 -20.60 -7.99
CA ASP A 80 -16.95 -20.69 -8.78
C ASP A 80 -17.12 -19.45 -9.69
N LEU A 81 -16.72 -18.25 -9.22
CA LEU A 81 -16.75 -17.02 -10.00
C LEU A 81 -15.80 -17.07 -11.21
N THR A 82 -14.61 -17.64 -11.05
CA THR A 82 -13.59 -17.66 -12.11
C THR A 82 -13.71 -18.85 -13.04
N HIS A 83 -14.04 -20.03 -12.51
CA HIS A 83 -14.01 -21.29 -13.26
C HIS A 83 -15.39 -21.96 -13.41
N GLY A 84 -16.42 -21.46 -12.73
CA GLY A 84 -17.71 -22.15 -12.65
C GLY A 84 -17.63 -23.40 -11.79
N ARG A 85 -18.48 -24.36 -12.11
CA ARG A 85 -18.54 -25.68 -11.43
C ARG A 85 -18.38 -26.79 -12.48
N PRO A 86 -17.15 -27.10 -12.87
CA PRO A 86 -16.88 -28.11 -13.91
C PRO A 86 -17.50 -29.48 -13.58
N GLU A 87 -17.52 -29.85 -12.29
CA GLU A 87 -18.13 -31.09 -11.79
C GLU A 87 -19.64 -31.17 -12.03
N ARG A 88 -20.29 -30.04 -12.35
CA ARG A 88 -21.71 -29.95 -12.66
C ARG A 88 -22.00 -29.42 -14.07
N GLY A 89 -20.95 -29.26 -14.88
CA GLY A 89 -21.07 -28.66 -16.20
C GLY A 89 -21.54 -27.20 -16.19
N THR A 90 -21.44 -26.49 -15.04
CA THR A 90 -21.97 -25.13 -14.92
C THR A 90 -20.85 -24.11 -15.20
N PRO A 91 -21.04 -23.20 -16.20
CA PRO A 91 -20.07 -22.15 -16.50
C PRO A 91 -19.98 -21.11 -15.35
N PRO A 92 -18.96 -20.23 -15.37
CA PRO A 92 -18.88 -19.09 -14.45
C PRO A 92 -20.17 -18.26 -14.48
N PRO A 93 -20.68 -17.81 -13.31
CA PRO A 93 -21.95 -17.09 -13.26
C PRO A 93 -21.84 -15.74 -13.99
N ALA A 94 -22.85 -15.40 -14.79
CA ALA A 94 -22.93 -14.10 -15.45
C ALA A 94 -23.23 -12.98 -14.45
N GLN A 95 -23.92 -13.30 -13.35
CA GLN A 95 -24.34 -12.34 -12.34
C GLN A 95 -24.03 -12.84 -10.93
N ILE A 96 -23.70 -11.91 -10.02
CA ILE A 96 -23.45 -12.18 -8.60
C ILE A 96 -24.18 -11.16 -7.72
N ARG A 97 -24.25 -11.42 -6.42
CA ARG A 97 -24.82 -10.45 -5.47
C ARG A 97 -23.98 -9.19 -5.38
N PRO A 98 -24.58 -7.98 -5.29
CA PRO A 98 -23.83 -6.72 -5.17
C PRO A 98 -22.81 -6.72 -4.03
N ALA A 99 -23.18 -7.24 -2.85
CA ALA A 99 -22.28 -7.35 -1.71
C ALA A 99 -21.05 -8.24 -1.99
N THR A 100 -21.22 -9.31 -2.80
CA THR A 100 -20.10 -10.17 -3.20
C THR A 100 -19.19 -9.46 -4.20
N ALA A 101 -19.77 -8.75 -5.16
CA ALA A 101 -18.99 -7.95 -6.13
C ALA A 101 -18.16 -6.88 -5.41
N LEU A 102 -18.79 -6.10 -4.54
CA LEU A 102 -18.15 -5.04 -3.77
C LEU A 102 -17.03 -5.59 -2.87
N ALA A 103 -17.29 -6.70 -2.16
CA ALA A 103 -16.29 -7.32 -1.30
C ALA A 103 -15.03 -7.77 -2.08
N ILE A 104 -15.18 -8.21 -3.33
CA ILE A 104 -14.06 -8.58 -4.19
C ILE A 104 -13.35 -7.34 -4.72
N LEU A 105 -14.11 -6.35 -5.24
CA LEU A 105 -13.56 -5.14 -5.85
C LEU A 105 -12.81 -4.25 -4.85
N ASN A 106 -13.13 -4.35 -3.55
CA ASN A 106 -12.42 -3.62 -2.49
C ASN A 106 -11.10 -4.29 -2.04
N VAL A 107 -10.73 -5.44 -2.61
CA VAL A 107 -9.42 -6.05 -2.30
C VAL A 107 -8.34 -5.35 -3.10
N GLU A 108 -7.51 -4.56 -2.43
CA GLU A 108 -6.38 -3.87 -3.05
C GLU A 108 -5.08 -4.65 -2.82
N PRO A 109 -4.24 -4.85 -3.86
CA PRO A 109 -2.98 -5.58 -3.75
C PRO A 109 -1.88 -4.73 -3.10
N THR A 110 -2.02 -4.44 -1.81
CA THR A 110 -1.01 -3.69 -1.05
C THR A 110 0.24 -4.54 -0.77
N ILE A 111 1.38 -3.88 -0.57
CA ILE A 111 2.64 -4.56 -0.24
C ILE A 111 2.52 -5.50 0.97
N ASP A 112 1.60 -5.21 1.91
CA ASP A 112 1.44 -5.98 3.15
C ASP A 112 0.79 -7.35 2.94
N ILE A 113 0.00 -7.51 1.88
CA ILE A 113 -0.72 -8.76 1.58
C ILE A 113 -0.08 -9.58 0.46
N LEU A 114 0.82 -8.99 -0.34
CA LEU A 114 1.50 -9.70 -1.42
C LEU A 114 2.41 -10.82 -0.89
N PRO A 115 2.65 -11.91 -1.62
CA PRO A 115 3.61 -12.93 -1.22
C PRO A 115 5.01 -12.36 -1.02
N GLY A 116 5.69 -12.72 0.09
CA GLY A 116 7.02 -12.19 0.42
C GLY A 116 8.11 -12.49 -0.62
N SER A 117 7.95 -13.53 -1.42
CA SER A 117 8.86 -13.93 -2.50
C SER A 117 8.55 -13.26 -3.84
N LEU A 118 7.41 -12.54 -3.96
CA LEU A 118 7.04 -11.85 -5.19
C LEU A 118 8.07 -10.77 -5.50
N ILE A 119 8.47 -10.68 -6.76
CA ILE A 119 9.39 -9.66 -7.25
C ILE A 119 8.59 -8.43 -7.66
N ILE A 120 8.95 -7.28 -7.11
CA ILE A 120 8.32 -5.97 -7.35
C ILE A 120 9.36 -4.94 -7.75
N ASP A 121 8.92 -3.76 -8.16
CA ASP A 121 9.77 -2.59 -8.38
C ASP A 121 10.51 -2.21 -7.10
N ALA A 122 11.76 -1.79 -7.21
CA ALA A 122 12.62 -1.46 -6.08
C ALA A 122 12.65 0.04 -5.75
N THR A 123 12.05 0.90 -6.58
CA THR A 123 12.17 2.37 -6.50
C THR A 123 11.90 2.89 -5.09
N GLY A 124 10.77 2.56 -4.49
CA GLY A 124 10.43 3.02 -3.15
C GLY A 124 11.37 2.48 -2.07
N SER A 125 11.87 1.24 -2.21
CA SER A 125 12.86 0.69 -1.29
C SER A 125 14.19 1.41 -1.40
N ILE A 126 14.62 1.70 -2.62
CA ILE A 126 15.87 2.44 -2.89
C ILE A 126 15.80 3.84 -2.32
N ARG A 127 14.72 4.58 -2.60
CA ARG A 127 14.52 5.96 -2.10
C ARG A 127 14.54 6.03 -0.58
N ARG A 128 13.88 5.09 0.11
CA ARG A 128 13.88 5.00 1.58
C ARG A 128 15.28 4.73 2.15
N LEU A 129 16.04 3.81 1.56
CA LEU A 129 17.42 3.54 1.98
C LEU A 129 18.35 4.73 1.72
N GLN A 130 18.20 5.41 0.59
CA GLN A 130 18.93 6.62 0.25
C GLN A 130 18.64 7.75 1.23
N ALA A 131 17.35 7.97 1.54
CA ALA A 131 16.92 9.00 2.47
C ALA A 131 17.42 8.75 3.91
N LEU A 132 17.38 7.51 4.40
CA LEU A 132 17.95 7.15 5.68
C LEU A 132 19.48 7.33 5.69
N THR A 133 20.17 7.00 4.59
CA THR A 133 21.62 7.24 4.49
C THR A 133 21.93 8.74 4.50
N ALA A 134 21.10 9.55 3.86
CA ALA A 134 21.20 11.01 3.90
C ALA A 134 20.91 11.59 5.30
N ALA A 135 20.04 10.97 6.08
CA ALA A 135 19.82 11.29 7.49
C ALA A 135 21.04 10.95 8.37
N GLY A 136 21.94 10.07 7.90
CA GLY A 136 23.17 9.70 8.60
C GLY A 136 23.24 8.24 9.03
N TRP A 137 22.30 7.39 8.62
CA TRP A 137 22.31 5.96 8.94
C TRP A 137 23.32 5.21 8.06
N PRO A 138 24.34 4.52 8.65
CA PRO A 138 25.27 3.72 7.88
C PRO A 138 24.57 2.50 7.26
N GLN A 139 24.94 2.15 6.02
CA GLN A 139 24.36 0.99 5.32
C GLN A 139 24.51 -0.33 6.09
N ALA A 140 25.57 -0.50 6.89
CA ALA A 140 25.75 -1.66 7.73
C ALA A 140 24.64 -1.80 8.78
N GLN A 141 24.31 -0.71 9.48
CA GLN A 141 23.22 -0.73 10.48
C GLN A 141 21.85 -0.88 9.83
N LEU A 142 21.63 -0.26 8.66
CA LEU A 142 20.40 -0.48 7.89
C LEU A 142 20.28 -1.95 7.48
N ALA A 143 21.38 -2.59 7.09
CA ALA A 143 21.39 -4.02 6.75
C ALA A 143 20.99 -4.89 7.93
N ASP A 144 21.54 -4.65 9.11
CA ASP A 144 21.23 -5.39 10.33
C ASP A 144 19.74 -5.26 10.68
N ARG A 145 19.16 -4.04 10.61
CA ARG A 145 17.75 -3.78 10.94
C ARG A 145 16.78 -4.47 9.97
N ILE A 146 17.13 -4.55 8.70
CA ILE A 146 16.29 -5.25 7.71
C ILE A 146 16.58 -6.76 7.58
N GLY A 147 17.44 -7.31 8.42
CA GLY A 147 17.84 -8.72 8.39
C GLY A 147 18.58 -9.10 7.11
N SER A 148 19.52 -8.25 6.65
CA SER A 148 20.28 -8.41 5.42
C SER A 148 21.79 -8.20 5.65
N THR A 149 22.55 -8.06 4.58
CA THR A 149 23.99 -7.75 4.63
C THR A 149 24.28 -6.42 3.96
N PRO A 150 25.38 -5.71 4.32
CA PRO A 150 25.76 -4.46 3.65
C PRO A 150 25.96 -4.64 2.15
N GLY A 151 26.48 -5.78 1.70
CA GLY A 151 26.60 -6.10 0.28
C GLY A 151 25.26 -6.20 -0.44
N ASN A 152 24.24 -6.76 0.21
CA ASN A 152 22.88 -6.82 -0.34
C ASN A 152 22.24 -5.43 -0.43
N ILE A 153 22.45 -4.54 0.56
CA ILE A 153 21.99 -3.15 0.49
C ILE A 153 22.65 -2.43 -0.70
N SER A 154 23.98 -2.54 -0.81
CA SER A 154 24.72 -1.95 -1.92
C SER A 154 24.29 -2.49 -3.29
N ALA A 155 23.93 -3.77 -3.35
CA ALA A 155 23.37 -4.39 -4.57
C ALA A 155 21.95 -3.88 -4.85
N LEU A 156 21.10 -3.75 -3.83
CA LEU A 156 19.73 -3.26 -3.96
C LEU A 156 19.68 -1.83 -4.49
N LEU A 157 20.58 -0.96 -4.01
CA LEU A 157 20.69 0.44 -4.47
C LEU A 157 21.05 0.60 -5.97
N ARG A 158 21.43 -0.50 -6.65
CA ARG A 158 21.78 -0.53 -8.08
C ARG A 158 20.84 -1.38 -8.93
N ARG A 159 19.75 -1.93 -8.34
CA ARG A 159 18.78 -2.78 -9.03
C ARG A 159 17.47 -2.04 -9.23
N ASP A 160 16.73 -2.46 -10.22
CA ASP A 160 15.36 -1.98 -10.49
C ASP A 160 14.27 -2.84 -9.81
N ARG A 161 14.65 -4.00 -9.25
CA ARG A 161 13.71 -4.96 -8.68
C ARG A 161 14.16 -5.51 -7.33
N THR A 162 13.17 -5.80 -6.47
CA THR A 162 13.37 -6.43 -5.16
C THR A 162 12.24 -7.41 -4.86
N ILE A 163 12.36 -8.18 -3.77
CA ILE A 163 11.26 -9.04 -3.30
C ILE A 163 10.44 -8.29 -2.23
N VAL A 164 9.14 -8.59 -2.19
CA VAL A 164 8.18 -7.97 -1.24
C VAL A 164 8.68 -8.05 0.20
N ARG A 165 9.25 -9.18 0.64
CA ARG A 165 9.78 -9.31 2.01
C ARG A 165 10.85 -8.26 2.32
N THR A 166 11.78 -8.02 1.40
CA THR A 166 12.82 -6.99 1.55
C THR A 166 12.20 -5.60 1.55
N ALA A 167 11.27 -5.32 0.64
CA ALA A 167 10.60 -4.02 0.57
C ALA A 167 9.81 -3.71 1.85
N ARG A 168 9.12 -4.69 2.44
CA ARG A 168 8.45 -4.54 3.75
C ARG A 168 9.44 -4.21 4.86
N ALA A 169 10.56 -4.94 4.93
CA ALA A 169 11.58 -4.70 5.95
C ALA A 169 12.19 -3.30 5.82
N VAL A 170 12.47 -2.85 4.58
CA VAL A 170 12.94 -1.48 4.31
C VAL A 170 11.90 -0.44 4.73
N ARG A 171 10.62 -0.64 4.38
CA ARG A 171 9.54 0.28 4.75
C ARG A 171 9.36 0.36 6.28
N SER A 172 9.38 -0.78 6.97
CA SER A 172 9.30 -0.81 8.44
C SER A 172 10.45 -0.05 9.06
N SER A 173 11.69 -0.32 8.65
CA SER A 173 12.87 0.39 9.15
C SER A 173 12.83 1.89 8.83
N TYR A 174 12.32 2.28 7.66
CA TYR A 174 12.14 3.69 7.32
C TYR A 174 11.15 4.36 8.27
N ASN A 175 9.99 3.76 8.50
CA ASN A 175 8.97 4.30 9.40
C ASN A 175 9.43 4.43 10.85
N GLU A 176 10.37 3.59 11.29
CA GLU A 176 10.96 3.65 12.63
C GLU A 176 12.05 4.73 12.74
N LEU A 177 12.83 4.95 11.67
CA LEU A 177 14.08 5.71 11.71
C LEU A 177 14.01 7.09 11.08
N TRP A 178 12.99 7.41 10.29
CA TRP A 178 12.92 8.63 9.50
C TRP A 178 13.04 9.93 10.35
N SER A 179 12.55 9.92 11.60
CA SER A 179 12.60 11.04 12.54
C SER A 179 13.59 10.83 13.69
N THR A 180 14.35 9.71 13.67
CA THR A 180 15.27 9.35 14.76
C THR A 180 16.68 9.84 14.43
N ASP A 181 17.36 10.51 15.38
CA ASP A 181 18.76 10.88 15.22
C ASP A 181 19.64 9.62 15.39
N PRO A 182 20.45 9.25 14.39
CA PRO A 182 21.37 8.12 14.50
C PRO A 182 22.31 8.17 15.70
N LEU A 183 22.67 9.35 16.19
CA LEU A 183 23.55 9.51 17.35
C LEU A 183 22.91 8.97 18.66
N THR A 184 21.58 9.10 18.80
CA THR A 184 20.86 8.59 19.97
C THR A 184 20.75 7.07 19.95
N GLU A 185 20.91 6.46 18.80
CA GLU A 185 20.88 5.00 18.59
C GLU A 185 22.30 4.37 18.58
N GLY A 186 23.30 5.09 19.11
CA GLY A 186 24.66 4.58 19.26
C GLY A 186 25.52 4.60 18.00
N VAL A 187 25.06 5.28 16.93
CA VAL A 187 25.90 5.52 15.74
C VAL A 187 26.96 6.56 16.08
N THR A 188 28.23 6.29 15.81
CA THR A 188 29.28 7.25 16.05
C THR A 188 29.16 8.47 15.10
N ALA A 189 29.54 9.66 15.58
CA ALA A 189 29.52 10.89 14.79
C ALA A 189 30.33 10.75 13.47
N GLN A 190 31.43 10.00 13.50
CA GLN A 190 32.22 9.71 12.30
C GLN A 190 31.47 8.87 11.29
N ALA A 191 30.67 7.86 11.75
CA ALA A 191 29.87 7.02 10.86
C ALA A 191 28.71 7.80 10.25
N VAL A 192 28.04 8.66 11.04
CA VAL A 192 27.00 9.59 10.57
C VAL A 192 27.55 10.52 9.49
N ALA A 193 28.69 11.15 9.75
CA ALA A 193 29.34 12.05 8.78
C ALA A 193 29.68 11.32 7.47
N ARG A 194 30.23 10.11 7.54
CA ARG A 194 30.52 9.28 6.36
C ARG A 194 29.26 8.95 5.56
N ALA A 195 28.15 8.55 6.24
CA ALA A 195 26.89 8.25 5.59
C ALA A 195 26.32 9.47 4.86
N ARG A 196 26.29 10.63 5.53
CA ARG A 196 25.83 11.91 4.94
C ARG A 196 26.69 12.35 3.75
N ASN A 197 28.01 12.22 3.86
CA ASN A 197 28.92 12.56 2.76
C ASN A 197 28.73 11.62 1.56
N HIS A 198 28.52 10.32 1.82
CA HIS A 198 28.21 9.35 0.78
C HIS A 198 26.89 9.70 0.06
N ALA A 199 25.85 10.00 0.81
CA ALA A 199 24.55 10.41 0.24
C ALA A 199 24.67 11.68 -0.60
N ARG A 200 25.40 12.70 -0.09
CA ARG A 200 25.65 13.95 -0.81
C ARG A 200 26.41 13.73 -2.11
N ALA A 201 27.45 12.90 -2.09
CA ALA A 201 28.22 12.57 -3.28
C ALA A 201 27.43 11.85 -4.37
N ASN A 202 26.35 11.15 -3.99
CA ASN A 202 25.46 10.47 -4.91
C ASN A 202 24.19 11.26 -5.22
N GLY A 203 24.02 12.48 -4.70
CA GLY A 203 22.83 13.30 -4.94
C GLY A 203 21.55 12.71 -4.35
N TRP A 204 21.61 11.97 -3.23
CA TRP A 204 20.46 11.32 -2.63
C TRP A 204 19.60 12.31 -1.83
N ALA A 205 18.33 12.33 -2.12
CA ALA A 205 17.37 13.17 -1.44
C ALA A 205 17.21 12.75 0.04
N PRO A 206 17.16 13.71 0.99
CA PRO A 206 16.99 13.42 2.39
C PRO A 206 15.57 12.96 2.73
N VAL A 207 15.41 12.47 3.95
CA VAL A 207 14.09 12.27 4.57
C VAL A 207 13.32 13.59 4.55
N GLY A 208 12.01 13.53 4.27
CA GLY A 208 11.16 14.71 4.15
C GLY A 208 11.18 15.40 2.78
N ALA A 209 12.07 14.97 1.87
CA ALA A 209 12.01 15.40 0.46
C ALA A 209 11.05 14.55 -0.39
N TRP A 210 10.56 13.45 0.15
CA TRP A 210 9.60 12.54 -0.47
C TRP A 210 8.27 12.62 0.25
N ASP A 211 7.21 12.67 -0.52
CA ASP A 211 5.85 12.44 -0.03
C ASP A 211 5.66 10.93 0.17
N ASP A 212 5.17 10.52 1.34
CA ASP A 212 4.98 9.12 1.70
C ASP A 212 3.98 8.39 0.78
N ASP A 213 3.02 9.12 0.21
CA ASP A 213 2.03 8.58 -0.72
C ASP A 213 2.61 8.34 -2.13
N THR A 214 3.70 9.04 -2.49
CA THR A 214 4.29 8.99 -3.84
C THR A 214 5.69 8.41 -3.89
N ILE A 215 6.35 8.16 -2.76
CA ILE A 215 7.72 7.64 -2.71
C ILE A 215 7.92 6.31 -3.46
N ASP A 216 6.85 5.51 -3.59
CA ASP A 216 6.85 4.24 -4.31
C ASP A 216 6.54 4.41 -5.81
N ASP A 217 6.05 5.57 -6.27
CA ASP A 217 5.76 5.86 -7.69
C ASP A 217 7.06 6.20 -8.43
N PRO A 218 7.48 5.41 -9.44
CA PRO A 218 8.68 5.71 -10.24
C PRO A 218 8.65 7.09 -10.91
N ALA A 219 7.47 7.63 -11.23
CA ALA A 219 7.32 8.94 -11.86
C ALA A 219 7.45 10.12 -10.87
N ALA A 220 7.33 9.87 -9.56
CA ALA A 220 7.46 10.92 -8.57
C ALA A 220 8.90 11.44 -8.49
N VAL A 221 9.03 12.75 -8.28
CA VAL A 221 10.29 13.45 -8.05
C VAL A 221 10.32 14.04 -6.64
N PRO A 222 11.49 14.09 -5.97
CA PRO A 222 11.57 14.63 -4.61
C PRO A 222 11.51 16.16 -4.63
N ASP A 223 10.97 16.75 -3.58
CA ASP A 223 11.03 18.20 -3.31
C ASP A 223 12.43 18.63 -2.87
N TRP A 224 13.44 18.28 -3.66
CA TRP A 224 14.84 18.47 -3.32
C TRP A 224 15.72 18.73 -4.56
N THR A 225 16.64 19.67 -4.43
CA THR A 225 17.43 20.17 -5.57
C THR A 225 18.88 19.68 -5.59
N GLY A 226 19.31 18.90 -4.60
CA GLY A 226 20.73 18.60 -4.38
C GLY A 226 21.50 19.71 -3.66
N GLU A 227 21.04 20.94 -3.75
CA GLU A 227 21.66 22.15 -3.18
C GLU A 227 20.81 22.76 -2.03
N CYS A 228 19.84 22.01 -1.50
CA CYS A 228 18.97 22.48 -0.43
C CYS A 228 19.77 22.91 0.82
N GLY A 229 19.33 24.01 1.45
CA GLY A 229 20.06 24.68 2.54
C GLY A 229 21.06 25.70 2.05
N THR A 230 21.08 26.03 0.77
CA THR A 230 21.95 27.08 0.19
C THR A 230 21.14 28.14 -0.56
N ALA A 231 21.72 29.30 -0.77
CA ALA A 231 21.10 30.33 -1.61
C ALA A 231 21.02 29.90 -3.09
N ALA A 232 21.95 29.08 -3.56
CA ALA A 232 21.87 28.46 -4.88
C ALA A 232 20.67 27.52 -4.99
N GLY A 233 20.44 26.68 -4.00
CA GLY A 233 19.27 25.80 -3.90
C GLY A 233 17.94 26.56 -3.98
N TYR A 234 17.85 27.77 -3.35
CA TYR A 234 16.65 28.61 -3.48
C TYR A 234 16.34 28.96 -4.96
N TRP A 235 17.34 29.23 -5.76
CA TRP A 235 17.16 29.58 -7.17
C TRP A 235 16.90 28.36 -8.03
N ILE A 236 17.45 27.19 -7.67
CA ILE A 236 17.14 25.92 -8.34
C ILE A 236 15.68 25.55 -8.12
N HIS A 237 15.17 25.60 -6.89
CA HIS A 237 13.72 25.40 -6.60
C HIS A 237 12.84 26.25 -7.51
N ARG A 238 13.19 27.55 -7.68
CA ARG A 238 12.44 28.47 -8.52
C ARG A 238 12.51 28.10 -10.01
N ARG A 239 13.70 27.73 -10.49
CA ARG A 239 13.92 27.42 -11.91
C ARG A 239 13.23 26.12 -12.31
N GLU A 240 13.31 25.11 -11.45
CA GLU A 240 12.76 23.77 -11.71
C GLU A 240 11.26 23.65 -11.34
N GLY A 241 10.65 24.69 -10.78
CA GLY A 241 9.25 24.65 -10.32
C GLY A 241 9.00 23.79 -9.10
N ILE A 242 10.05 23.44 -8.34
CA ILE A 242 9.97 22.63 -7.12
C ILE A 242 9.60 23.53 -5.93
N PRO A 243 8.70 23.11 -5.01
CA PRO A 243 8.36 23.88 -3.81
C PRO A 243 9.61 24.26 -3.01
N ARG A 244 9.68 25.51 -2.56
CA ARG A 244 10.84 26.04 -1.82
C ARG A 244 10.87 25.49 -0.39
N CYS A 245 11.90 24.74 -0.03
CA CYS A 245 12.08 24.23 1.32
C CYS A 245 12.53 25.35 2.28
N GLN A 246 12.19 25.21 3.56
CA GLN A 246 12.51 26.18 4.61
C GLN A 246 14.02 26.48 4.72
N PRO A 247 14.95 25.51 4.70
CA PRO A 247 16.39 25.77 4.73
C PRO A 247 16.90 26.64 3.58
N CYS A 248 16.32 26.52 2.37
CA CYS A 248 16.69 27.38 1.23
C CYS A 248 16.17 28.81 1.39
N ILE A 249 14.99 28.99 1.96
CA ILE A 249 14.43 30.33 2.27
C ILE A 249 15.33 31.03 3.28
N GLU A 250 15.73 30.36 4.35
CA GLU A 250 16.60 30.89 5.40
C GLU A 250 18.00 31.21 4.87
N ALA A 251 18.61 30.30 4.10
CA ALA A 251 19.91 30.55 3.47
C ALA A 251 19.91 31.79 2.54
N ARG A 252 18.81 31.95 1.79
CA ARG A 252 18.63 33.15 0.95
C ARG A 252 18.44 34.42 1.75
N ALA A 253 17.73 34.37 2.87
CA ALA A 253 17.56 35.50 3.77
C ALA A 253 18.88 35.90 4.41
N ALA A 254 19.66 34.94 4.91
CA ALA A 254 20.99 35.16 5.47
C ALA A 254 21.96 35.80 4.45
N GLN A 255 21.96 35.30 3.21
CA GLN A 255 22.77 35.90 2.14
C GLN A 255 22.43 37.38 1.87
N ARG A 256 21.12 37.72 1.88
CA ARG A 256 20.68 39.12 1.70
C ARG A 256 21.19 40.03 2.82
N GLN A 257 21.14 39.55 4.07
CA GLN A 257 21.63 40.31 5.22
C GLN A 257 23.16 40.56 5.13
N GLN A 258 23.94 39.54 4.70
CA GLN A 258 25.38 39.67 4.50
C GLN A 258 25.75 40.68 3.41
N HIS A 259 24.92 40.84 2.38
CA HIS A 259 25.18 41.82 1.30
C HIS A 259 24.66 43.22 1.61
N ALA A 260 23.89 43.39 2.70
CA ALA A 260 23.33 44.66 3.14
C ALA A 260 24.16 45.32 4.27
N ALA A 261 25.14 44.59 4.84
CA ALA A 261 26.08 45.03 5.87
C ALA A 261 27.41 45.42 5.24
#